data_490c517d98d6820937eeeb92e3d856f0
#
_entry.id   490c517d98d6820937eeeb92e3d856f0
#
_cell.length_a   1.000
_cell.length_b   1.000
_cell.length_c   1.000
_cell.angle_alpha   90.00
_cell.angle_beta   90.00
_cell.angle_gamma   90.00
#
_symmetry.space_group_name_H-M   'P 1'
#
loop_
_entity.id
_entity.type
_entity.pdbx_description
1 polymer ?
#
loop_
_entity_poly.entity_id
_entity_poly.type
_entity_poly.pdbx_seq_one_letter_code
_entity_poly.pdbx_strand_id
1 'polypeptide(L)'
;MTVNPLNLHWEIKGNFLLNCNCDVFCNCPMSLGKAVPNSPNGKCFSWWGINIEEGYAEEKWSGFNPIKREVKGIMDLSGLNVAILLEVPGPLGSGGWTAGLYIDEKASDDAADALAVIFSGQAGGQTGWFRHMIANFLGVKRCSTVSYTHLTLPTKA
;
A
#
# COMPACT_ATOMS: atom_id res chain seq x y z
N MET A 1 11.41 9.81 6.95
CA MET A 1 11.10 8.45 7.43
C MET A 1 11.92 8.16 8.65
N THR A 2 11.27 7.94 9.76
CA THR A 2 11.90 7.73 11.07
C THR A 2 12.00 6.24 11.42
N VAL A 3 11.31 5.37 10.69
CA VAL A 3 11.27 3.92 10.87
C VAL A 3 12.34 3.22 10.04
N ASN A 4 13.03 2.22 10.62
CA ASN A 4 14.00 1.42 9.88
C ASN A 4 13.32 0.26 9.14
N PRO A 5 13.27 0.27 7.80
CA PRO A 5 12.56 -0.74 7.04
C PRO A 5 13.10 -2.16 7.24
N LEU A 6 14.40 -2.32 7.51
CA LEU A 6 15.03 -3.64 7.64
C LEU A 6 14.67 -4.37 8.93
N ASN A 7 14.22 -3.63 9.95
CA ASN A 7 13.92 -4.17 11.27
C ASN A 7 12.42 -4.10 11.60
N LEU A 8 11.58 -3.74 10.63
CA LEU A 8 10.16 -3.59 10.84
C LEU A 8 9.46 -4.96 10.72
N HIS A 9 8.86 -5.40 11.82
CA HIS A 9 7.91 -6.50 11.85
C HIS A 9 6.51 -5.94 11.79
N TRP A 10 5.66 -6.51 10.96
CA TRP A 10 4.30 -6.01 10.81
C TRP A 10 3.32 -7.12 10.46
N GLU A 11 2.09 -6.92 10.87
CA GLU A 11 0.96 -7.75 10.51
C GLU A 11 -0.24 -6.84 10.25
N ILE A 12 -0.96 -7.11 9.18
CA ILE A 12 -2.16 -6.37 8.77
C ILE A 12 -3.22 -7.37 8.33
N LYS A 13 -4.41 -7.21 8.90
CA LYS A 13 -5.61 -7.92 8.52
C LYS A 13 -6.71 -6.93 8.20
N GLY A 14 -7.45 -7.16 7.13
CA GLY A 14 -8.50 -6.24 6.73
C GLY A 14 -9.00 -6.51 5.33
N ASN A 15 -9.63 -5.51 4.74
CA ASN A 15 -10.24 -5.59 3.43
C ASN A 15 -9.35 -4.92 2.39
N PHE A 16 -9.28 -5.55 1.24
CA PHE A 16 -8.57 -5.04 0.07
C PHE A 16 -9.53 -4.88 -1.09
N LEU A 17 -9.57 -3.70 -1.67
CA LEU A 17 -10.35 -3.36 -2.85
C LEU A 17 -9.40 -2.88 -3.95
N LEU A 18 -9.56 -3.45 -5.13
CA LEU A 18 -8.80 -3.09 -6.32
C LEU A 18 -9.73 -2.64 -7.42
N ASN A 19 -9.38 -1.54 -8.10
CA ASN A 19 -10.03 -1.08 -9.30
C ASN A 19 -8.98 -0.67 -10.34
N CYS A 20 -9.28 -0.84 -11.62
CA CYS A 20 -8.41 -0.47 -12.72
C CYS A 20 -9.23 -0.01 -13.94
N ASN A 21 -8.54 0.54 -14.93
CA ASN A 21 -9.13 1.10 -16.16
C ASN A 21 -9.22 0.12 -17.33
N CYS A 22 -9.15 -1.18 -17.07
CA CYS A 22 -9.30 -2.18 -18.12
C CYS A 22 -10.72 -2.25 -18.66
N ASP A 23 -10.86 -2.48 -19.97
CA ASP A 23 -12.13 -2.73 -20.61
C ASP A 23 -12.61 -4.15 -20.30
N VAL A 24 -13.87 -4.29 -19.87
CA VAL A 24 -14.57 -5.55 -19.59
C VAL A 24 -13.98 -6.37 -18.46
N PHE A 25 -12.70 -6.77 -18.52
CA PHE A 25 -12.05 -7.57 -17.48
C PHE A 25 -10.54 -7.32 -17.41
N CYS A 26 -9.96 -7.61 -16.24
CA CYS A 26 -8.54 -7.53 -16.03
C CYS A 26 -7.84 -8.82 -16.47
N ASN A 27 -7.03 -8.76 -17.53
CA ASN A 27 -6.29 -9.92 -18.05
C ASN A 27 -4.95 -10.16 -17.30
N CYS A 28 -4.51 -9.21 -16.47
CA CYS A 28 -3.22 -9.31 -15.77
C CYS A 28 -3.12 -10.54 -14.86
N PRO A 29 -4.10 -10.86 -13.97
CA PRO A 29 -4.02 -12.05 -13.13
C PRO A 29 -4.01 -13.34 -13.94
N MET A 30 -4.84 -13.42 -15.01
CA MET A 30 -4.95 -14.61 -15.85
C MET A 30 -3.66 -14.93 -16.60
N SER A 31 -2.90 -13.89 -16.96
CA SER A 31 -1.61 -14.02 -17.65
C SER A 31 -0.41 -14.06 -16.70
N LEU A 32 -0.63 -14.10 -15.39
CA LEU A 32 0.41 -13.95 -14.38
C LEU A 32 1.26 -12.68 -14.59
N GLY A 33 0.59 -11.59 -14.97
CA GLY A 33 1.24 -10.30 -15.21
C GLY A 33 2.03 -10.17 -16.52
N LYS A 34 1.92 -11.13 -17.44
CA LYS A 34 2.69 -11.15 -18.70
C LYS A 34 1.99 -10.42 -19.85
N ALA A 35 0.67 -10.38 -19.84
CA ALA A 35 -0.08 -9.71 -20.89
C ALA A 35 -0.07 -8.19 -20.73
N VAL A 36 -0.12 -7.49 -21.86
CA VAL A 36 -0.39 -6.05 -21.88
C VAL A 36 -1.79 -5.80 -21.31
N PRO A 37 -1.98 -4.78 -20.44
CA PRO A 37 -3.30 -4.45 -19.90
C PRO A 37 -4.34 -4.26 -21.00
N ASN A 38 -5.53 -4.81 -20.78
CA ASN A 38 -6.68 -4.63 -21.68
C ASN A 38 -7.36 -3.28 -21.41
N SER A 39 -6.62 -2.22 -21.66
CA SER A 39 -7.04 -0.84 -21.48
C SER A 39 -6.80 -0.05 -22.76
N PRO A 40 -7.49 1.07 -23.00
CA PRO A 40 -7.40 1.82 -24.26
C PRO A 40 -5.99 2.17 -24.71
N ASN A 41 -5.06 2.36 -23.78
CA ASN A 41 -3.69 2.77 -24.09
C ASN A 41 -2.64 1.70 -23.73
N GLY A 42 -3.06 0.47 -23.42
CA GLY A 42 -2.15 -0.59 -22.96
C GLY A 42 -1.46 -0.29 -21.63
N LYS A 43 -1.88 0.75 -20.92
CA LYS A 43 -1.41 1.13 -19.59
C LYS A 43 -2.48 0.85 -18.54
N CYS A 44 -2.07 0.36 -17.38
CA CYS A 44 -2.99 0.19 -16.27
C CYS A 44 -2.92 1.42 -15.36
N PHE A 45 -4.04 2.10 -15.19
CA PHE A 45 -4.27 3.05 -14.11
C PHE A 45 -5.14 2.35 -13.08
N SER A 46 -4.62 2.20 -11.88
CA SER A 46 -5.28 1.45 -10.83
C SER A 46 -5.23 2.20 -9.51
N TRP A 47 -6.24 2.02 -8.69
CA TRP A 47 -6.17 2.37 -7.28
C TRP A 47 -6.50 1.15 -6.43
N TRP A 48 -5.81 1.02 -5.32
CA TRP A 48 -5.98 -0.05 -4.36
C TRP A 48 -6.33 0.56 -3.03
N GLY A 49 -7.49 0.20 -2.51
CA GLY A 49 -7.95 0.62 -1.19
C GLY A 49 -7.70 -0.48 -0.18
N ILE A 50 -7.10 -0.16 0.92
CA ILE A 50 -6.84 -1.07 2.04
C ILE A 50 -7.51 -0.48 3.28
N ASN A 51 -8.44 -1.21 3.86
CA ASN A 51 -9.01 -0.91 5.16
C ASN A 51 -8.43 -1.90 6.17
N ILE A 52 -7.69 -1.39 7.14
CA ILE A 52 -7.03 -2.19 8.16
C ILE A 52 -7.97 -2.36 9.33
N GLU A 53 -8.50 -3.57 9.53
CA GLU A 53 -9.36 -3.89 10.68
C GLU A 53 -8.52 -4.11 11.94
N GLU A 54 -7.45 -4.88 11.80
CA GLU A 54 -6.49 -5.18 12.86
C GLU A 54 -5.08 -5.08 12.25
N GLY A 55 -4.17 -4.46 12.96
CA GLY A 55 -2.79 -4.40 12.47
C GLY A 55 -1.83 -3.70 13.42
N TYR A 56 -0.59 -4.10 13.32
CA TYR A 56 0.50 -3.46 14.05
C TYR A 56 1.78 -3.44 13.22
N ALA A 57 2.67 -2.54 13.59
CA ALA A 57 4.06 -2.55 13.18
C ALA A 57 4.96 -2.35 14.39
N GLU A 58 6.06 -3.06 14.46
CA GLU A 58 7.03 -3.01 15.55
C GLU A 58 8.44 -2.93 14.97
N GLU A 59 9.22 -1.96 15.40
CA GLU A 59 10.64 -1.90 15.06
C GLU A 59 11.43 -2.73 16.07
N LYS A 60 11.99 -3.87 15.65
CA LYS A 60 12.82 -4.74 16.49
C LYS A 60 14.30 -4.37 16.36
N TRP A 61 14.95 -4.22 17.50
CA TRP A 61 16.38 -3.98 17.54
C TRP A 61 17.16 -5.26 17.15
N SER A 62 17.99 -5.16 16.12
CA SER A 62 18.87 -6.27 15.71
C SER A 62 20.25 -6.12 16.33
N GLY A 63 20.39 -6.27 17.61
CA GLY A 63 21.55 -6.41 18.51
C GLY A 63 23.00 -6.12 18.06
N PHE A 64 23.24 -5.66 16.84
CA PHE A 64 24.59 -5.54 16.27
C PHE A 64 25.10 -4.10 16.10
N ASN A 65 24.34 -3.09 16.52
CA ASN A 65 24.77 -1.69 16.37
C ASN A 65 25.01 -1.05 17.74
N PRO A 66 26.24 -0.67 18.09
CA PRO A 66 26.55 -0.05 19.37
C PRO A 66 26.05 1.39 19.54
N ILE A 67 25.53 2.00 18.47
CA ILE A 67 24.90 3.30 18.55
C ILE A 67 23.46 3.06 19.00
N LYS A 68 23.15 3.47 20.24
CA LYS A 68 21.77 3.44 20.78
C LYS A 68 20.83 4.25 19.87
N ARG A 69 20.18 3.58 18.94
CA ARG A 69 19.03 4.12 18.25
C ARG A 69 17.80 3.82 19.11
N GLU A 70 16.99 4.82 19.34
CA GLU A 70 15.68 4.58 19.94
C GLU A 70 14.90 3.65 19.02
N VAL A 71 14.56 2.48 19.52
CA VAL A 71 13.70 1.53 18.83
C VAL A 71 12.27 1.97 19.10
N LYS A 72 11.51 2.15 18.03
CA LYS A 72 10.09 2.49 18.15
C LYS A 72 9.33 1.26 18.65
N GLY A 73 8.49 1.47 19.64
CA GLY A 73 7.60 0.45 20.17
C GLY A 73 6.55 0.00 19.17
N ILE A 74 5.54 -0.71 19.65
CA ILE A 74 4.42 -1.17 18.83
C ILE A 74 3.60 0.04 18.36
N MET A 75 3.45 0.14 17.05
CA MET A 75 2.60 1.13 16.37
C MET A 75 1.29 0.45 15.99
N ASP A 76 0.18 0.93 16.54
CA ASP A 76 -1.15 0.44 16.18
C ASP A 76 -1.54 0.97 14.79
N LEU A 77 -1.91 0.06 13.90
CA LEU A 77 -2.37 0.34 12.55
C LEU A 77 -3.86 0.08 12.37
N SER A 78 -4.54 -0.38 13.43
CA SER A 78 -5.95 -0.79 13.39
C SER A 78 -6.86 0.41 13.11
N GLY A 79 -7.88 0.20 12.29
CA GLY A 79 -8.86 1.23 11.92
C GLY A 79 -8.33 2.28 10.92
N LEU A 80 -7.10 2.13 10.43
CA LEU A 80 -6.53 3.04 9.43
C LEU A 80 -6.85 2.58 8.01
N ASN A 81 -6.88 3.54 7.10
CA ASN A 81 -7.05 3.29 5.68
C ASN A 81 -5.80 3.72 4.90
N VAL A 82 -5.51 2.98 3.85
CA VAL A 82 -4.45 3.31 2.90
C VAL A 82 -5.00 3.20 1.48
N ALA A 83 -4.67 4.14 0.62
CA ALA A 83 -4.92 4.02 -0.80
C ALA A 83 -3.61 4.15 -1.58
N ILE A 84 -3.46 3.29 -2.59
CA ILE A 84 -2.31 3.27 -3.49
C ILE A 84 -2.82 3.65 -4.87
N LEU A 85 -2.28 4.69 -5.47
CA LEU A 85 -2.51 5.02 -6.87
C LEU A 85 -1.34 4.51 -7.70
N LEU A 86 -1.65 3.83 -8.79
CA LEU A 86 -0.67 3.16 -9.64
C LEU A 86 -0.87 3.54 -11.11
N GLU A 87 0.23 3.85 -11.78
CA GLU A 87 0.36 3.77 -13.22
C GLU A 87 1.34 2.66 -13.58
N VAL A 88 0.87 1.69 -14.36
CA VAL A 88 1.67 0.57 -14.85
C VAL A 88 1.79 0.72 -16.37
N PRO A 89 3.00 0.94 -16.92
CA PRO A 89 3.17 1.34 -18.32
C PRO A 89 2.97 0.22 -19.35
N GLY A 90 2.86 -1.03 -18.90
CA GLY A 90 2.74 -2.20 -19.78
C GLY A 90 2.33 -3.45 -18.99
N PRO A 91 2.85 -4.63 -19.32
CA PRO A 91 2.60 -5.83 -18.53
C PRO A 91 2.92 -5.64 -17.05
N LEU A 92 2.04 -6.13 -16.19
CA LEU A 92 2.15 -5.92 -14.74
C LEU A 92 3.51 -6.39 -14.18
N GLY A 93 3.99 -7.53 -14.68
CA GLY A 93 5.27 -8.13 -14.25
C GLY A 93 6.52 -7.45 -14.81
N SER A 94 6.39 -6.48 -15.72
CA SER A 94 7.55 -5.79 -16.31
C SER A 94 8.11 -4.69 -15.42
N GLY A 95 7.43 -4.34 -14.32
CA GLY A 95 7.84 -3.24 -13.46
C GLY A 95 7.66 -1.87 -14.11
N GLY A 96 8.46 -0.91 -13.69
CA GLY A 96 8.39 0.46 -14.19
C GLY A 96 7.19 1.25 -13.65
N TRP A 97 6.58 0.82 -12.53
CA TRP A 97 5.40 1.43 -11.98
C TRP A 97 5.68 2.81 -11.39
N THR A 98 4.73 3.70 -11.57
CA THR A 98 4.64 4.93 -10.79
C THR A 98 3.59 4.73 -9.70
N ALA A 99 3.95 5.01 -8.46
CA ALA A 99 3.06 4.81 -7.32
C ALA A 99 3.03 6.02 -6.38
N GLY A 100 1.85 6.35 -5.88
CA GLY A 100 1.65 7.32 -4.81
C GLY A 100 0.78 6.73 -3.71
N LEU A 101 1.08 7.07 -2.46
CA LEU A 101 0.33 6.61 -1.29
C LEU A 101 -0.50 7.73 -0.69
N TYR A 102 -1.71 7.38 -0.30
CA TYR A 102 -2.58 8.18 0.56
C TYR A 102 -2.78 7.42 1.86
N ILE A 103 -2.47 8.04 2.98
CA ILE A 103 -2.60 7.43 4.31
C ILE A 103 -3.57 8.27 5.14
N ASP A 104 -4.41 7.58 5.91
CA ASP A 104 -5.37 8.20 6.81
C ASP A 104 -4.68 9.25 7.69
N GLU A 105 -5.27 10.44 7.76
CA GLU A 105 -4.76 11.52 8.62
C GLU A 105 -4.82 11.20 10.11
N LYS A 106 -5.67 10.23 10.51
CA LYS A 106 -5.75 9.73 11.89
C LYS A 106 -4.52 8.94 12.32
N ALA A 107 -3.70 8.47 11.37
CA ALA A 107 -2.46 7.77 11.69
C ALA A 107 -1.53 8.67 12.50
N SER A 108 -0.89 8.15 13.53
CA SER A 108 0.25 8.83 14.15
C SER A 108 1.38 8.99 13.13
N ASP A 109 2.34 9.87 13.36
CA ASP A 109 3.46 10.06 12.43
C ASP A 109 4.27 8.77 12.27
N ASP A 110 4.47 8.01 13.35
CA ASP A 110 5.17 6.74 13.32
C ASP A 110 4.38 5.66 12.57
N ALA A 111 3.07 5.59 12.76
CA ALA A 111 2.20 4.67 12.02
C ALA A 111 2.17 5.02 10.53
N ALA A 112 2.12 6.30 10.19
CA ALA A 112 2.15 6.75 8.80
C ALA A 112 3.50 6.42 8.13
N ASP A 113 4.62 6.61 8.82
CA ASP A 113 5.95 6.21 8.35
C ASP A 113 6.04 4.68 8.17
N ALA A 114 5.50 3.90 9.11
CA ALA A 114 5.46 2.44 9.00
C ALA A 114 4.64 1.99 7.79
N LEU A 115 3.43 2.54 7.60
CA LEU A 115 2.59 2.23 6.45
C LEU A 115 3.26 2.62 5.12
N ALA A 116 3.97 3.76 5.08
CA ALA A 116 4.73 4.17 3.91
C ALA A 116 5.82 3.16 3.54
N VAL A 117 6.55 2.67 4.53
CA VAL A 117 7.63 1.68 4.36
C VAL A 117 7.05 0.31 3.96
N ILE A 118 5.92 -0.10 4.53
CA ILE A 118 5.22 -1.34 4.20
C ILE A 118 4.73 -1.32 2.76
N PHE A 119 3.95 -0.29 2.38
CA PHE A 119 3.30 -0.24 1.06
C PHE A 119 4.20 0.28 -0.08
N SER A 120 5.37 0.81 0.21
CA SER A 120 6.44 1.00 -0.79
C SER A 120 7.27 -0.27 -1.02
N GLY A 121 7.05 -1.33 -0.23
CA GLY A 121 7.78 -2.59 -0.32
C GLY A 121 9.11 -2.63 0.41
N GLN A 122 9.50 -1.56 1.09
CA GLN A 122 10.80 -1.48 1.76
C GLN A 122 10.87 -2.34 3.04
N ALA A 123 9.72 -2.57 3.70
CA ALA A 123 9.65 -3.42 4.88
C ALA A 123 9.73 -4.92 4.57
N GLY A 124 9.75 -5.33 3.31
CA GLY A 124 9.71 -6.73 2.95
C GLY A 124 8.34 -7.38 3.22
N GLY A 125 8.32 -8.68 3.52
CA GLY A 125 7.08 -9.44 3.72
C GLY A 125 6.25 -9.55 2.44
N GLN A 126 4.92 -9.57 2.57
CA GLN A 126 3.98 -9.73 1.46
C GLN A 126 4.04 -8.57 0.45
N THR A 127 4.40 -7.38 0.89
CA THR A 127 4.53 -6.20 0.03
C THR A 127 5.93 -6.01 -0.55
N GLY A 128 6.88 -6.84 -0.16
CA GLY A 128 8.29 -6.69 -0.53
C GLY A 128 8.58 -6.69 -2.03
N TRP A 129 7.71 -7.30 -2.84
CA TRP A 129 7.85 -7.29 -4.29
C TRP A 129 7.56 -5.92 -4.93
N PHE A 130 6.82 -5.03 -4.26
CA PHE A 130 6.56 -3.67 -4.74
C PHE A 130 7.84 -2.89 -5.03
N ARG A 131 8.87 -3.05 -4.20
CA ARG A 131 10.16 -2.37 -4.41
C ARG A 131 10.83 -2.68 -5.74
N HIS A 132 10.51 -3.83 -6.34
CA HIS A 132 11.03 -4.24 -7.64
C HIS A 132 10.15 -3.76 -8.80
N MET A 133 8.86 -3.51 -8.52
CA MET A 133 7.89 -3.07 -9.51
C MET A 133 7.82 -1.55 -9.60
N ILE A 134 7.90 -0.84 -8.46
CA ILE A 134 7.79 0.61 -8.38
C ILE A 134 9.14 1.24 -8.75
N ALA A 135 9.20 1.85 -9.93
CA ALA A 135 10.37 2.60 -10.37
C ALA A 135 10.31 4.08 -9.95
N ASN A 136 9.10 4.63 -9.85
CA ASN A 136 8.88 6.02 -9.49
C ASN A 136 7.89 6.12 -8.33
N PHE A 137 8.40 6.40 -7.14
CA PHE A 137 7.57 6.59 -5.96
C PHE A 137 7.34 8.09 -5.71
N LEU A 138 6.09 8.53 -5.89
CA LEU A 138 5.70 9.94 -5.78
C LEU A 138 5.63 10.45 -4.33
N GLY A 139 5.73 9.54 -3.36
CA GLY A 139 5.66 9.86 -1.95
C GLY A 139 4.30 9.56 -1.32
N VAL A 140 4.10 10.15 -0.16
CA VAL A 140 2.93 9.94 0.71
C VAL A 140 2.18 11.24 0.90
N LYS A 141 0.85 11.18 0.80
CA LYS A 141 -0.04 12.25 1.20
C LYS A 141 -0.95 11.77 2.33
N ARG A 142 -1.04 12.54 3.40
CA ARG A 142 -2.02 12.30 4.45
C ARG A 142 -3.33 13.02 4.11
N CYS A 143 -4.45 12.33 4.28
CA CYS A 143 -5.77 12.90 4.01
C CYS A 143 -6.83 12.17 4.83
N SER A 144 -7.98 12.80 4.98
CA SER A 144 -9.15 12.15 5.56
C SER A 144 -9.62 11.02 4.67
N THR A 145 -9.76 9.83 5.24
CA THR A 145 -10.21 8.63 4.54
C THR A 145 -11.34 7.98 5.30
N VAL A 146 -12.31 7.44 4.56
CA VAL A 146 -13.43 6.68 5.12
C VAL A 146 -13.65 5.42 4.31
N SER A 147 -13.93 4.33 4.98
CA SER A 147 -14.35 3.07 4.36
C SER A 147 -15.80 2.79 4.71
N TYR A 148 -16.61 2.55 3.69
CA TYR A 148 -18.01 2.18 3.87
C TYR A 148 -18.19 0.74 3.39
N THR A 149 -18.64 -0.13 4.28
CA THR A 149 -18.98 -1.52 3.95
C THR A 149 -20.33 -1.65 3.24
N HIS A 150 -21.22 -0.66 3.41
CA HIS A 150 -22.52 -0.60 2.78
C HIS A 150 -22.83 0.82 2.31
N LEU A 151 -23.08 0.97 1.02
CA LEU A 151 -23.73 2.15 0.47
C LEU A 151 -25.24 1.96 0.64
N THR A 152 -25.81 2.47 1.71
CA THR A 152 -27.25 2.69 1.77
C THR A 152 -27.57 3.90 0.91
N LEU A 153 -28.12 3.68 -0.27
CA LEU A 153 -28.71 4.76 -1.04
C LEU A 153 -29.83 5.39 -0.18
N PRO A 154 -29.87 6.72 -0.01
CA PRO A 154 -30.98 7.35 0.66
C PRO A 154 -32.25 7.02 -0.12
N THR A 155 -33.09 6.17 0.44
CA THR A 155 -34.46 6.00 -0.04
C THR A 155 -35.17 7.33 0.19
N LYS A 156 -35.39 8.09 -0.87
CA LYS A 156 -36.35 9.20 -0.81
C LYS A 156 -37.69 8.60 -0.45
N ALA A 157 -38.15 8.90 0.76
CA ALA A 157 -39.56 8.75 1.10
C ALA A 157 -40.38 9.80 0.34
#